data_d61e5a1bd37787bd1206eaee09dfebb2
#
_entry.id   d61e5a1bd37787bd1206eaee09dfebb2
#
_cell.length_a   1.000
_cell.length_b   1.000
_cell.length_c   1.000
_cell.angle_alpha   90.00
_cell.angle_beta   90.00
_cell.angle_gamma   90.00
#
_symmetry.space_group_name_H-M   'P 1'
#
loop_
_entity.id
_entity.type
_entity.pdbx_description
1 polymer ?
#
loop_
_entity_poly.entity_id
_entity_poly.type
_entity_poly.pdbx_seq_one_letter_code
_entity_poly.pdbx_strand_id
1 'polypeptide(L)'
;PRHILGKGKLTELEILALQGQASLIIFDGELTPAQLNSLSEVTERKVLDRTQLILDIFAQRATTRAGKLQVEMAQLKYTQPRLVGKNRAMDRLMGGIGGRGPGETKLETDRRRIRERIAKIKKELDGLRQQRAFTRARRARQGLPVAALVGYTNAGKSTLLNALTRSEVLAEDKLFATLDPTTRRLRFPEEHELVLADTVGFIRNLPKELTEAFQATLEELEAADLLLHVADASHPELDRQIAAVDGILADMELNEVPRILILNKWDRLEDEMRDILRDRWPDALPISAETRDGLNALSRCIENTIHWETTANIEITGPMPKVY
;
A
#
# COMPACT_ATOMS: atom_id res chain seq x y z
N PRO A 1 -22.02 -1.90 -21.81
CA PRO A 1 -22.40 -0.67 -22.53
C PRO A 1 -21.16 0.08 -22.99
N ARG A 2 -21.18 0.68 -24.18
CA ARG A 2 -20.07 1.45 -24.75
C ARG A 2 -19.73 2.69 -23.90
N HIS A 3 -20.75 3.26 -23.23
CA HIS A 3 -20.62 4.38 -22.31
C HIS A 3 -20.99 3.92 -20.91
N ILE A 4 -20.20 4.31 -19.91
CA ILE A 4 -20.47 4.04 -18.50
C ILE A 4 -21.51 5.01 -17.94
N LEU A 5 -21.63 6.20 -18.53
CA LEU A 5 -22.59 7.22 -18.20
C LEU A 5 -23.74 7.24 -19.23
N GLY A 6 -24.95 7.50 -18.76
CA GLY A 6 -26.10 7.77 -19.64
C GLY A 6 -25.87 9.08 -20.42
N LYS A 7 -26.55 9.23 -21.58
CA LYS A 7 -26.36 10.41 -22.47
C LYS A 7 -26.50 11.75 -21.73
N GLY A 8 -27.57 11.91 -20.90
CA GLY A 8 -27.78 13.16 -20.15
C GLY A 8 -26.65 13.49 -19.18
N LYS A 9 -26.15 12.46 -18.45
CA LYS A 9 -25.03 12.67 -17.51
C LYS A 9 -23.71 12.94 -18.23
N LEU A 10 -23.54 12.41 -19.44
CA LEU A 10 -22.37 12.68 -20.27
C LEU A 10 -22.37 14.14 -20.76
N THR A 11 -23.52 14.65 -21.23
CA THR A 11 -23.67 16.07 -21.62
C THR A 11 -23.45 17.01 -20.43
N GLU A 12 -23.97 16.65 -19.24
CA GLU A 12 -23.73 17.41 -18.01
C GLU A 12 -22.23 17.48 -17.67
N LEU A 13 -21.54 16.33 -17.75
CA LEU A 13 -20.08 16.27 -17.53
C LEU A 13 -19.31 17.15 -18.52
N GLU A 14 -19.70 17.13 -19.79
CA GLU A 14 -19.08 17.95 -20.84
C GLU A 14 -19.26 19.46 -20.55
N ILE A 15 -20.47 19.88 -20.16
CA ILE A 15 -20.78 21.27 -19.80
C ILE A 15 -19.95 21.68 -18.57
N LEU A 16 -19.92 20.86 -17.52
CA LEU A 16 -19.16 21.14 -16.31
C LEU A 16 -17.65 21.24 -16.58
N ALA A 17 -17.13 20.34 -17.43
CA ALA A 17 -15.72 20.36 -17.83
C ALA A 17 -15.35 21.61 -18.63
N LEU A 18 -16.25 22.11 -19.47
CA LEU A 18 -16.07 23.36 -20.20
C LEU A 18 -16.17 24.58 -19.28
N GLN A 19 -17.18 24.65 -18.43
CA GLN A 19 -17.37 25.75 -17.47
C GLN A 19 -16.22 25.85 -16.48
N GLY A 20 -15.75 24.72 -15.95
CA GLY A 20 -14.63 24.62 -15.03
C GLY A 20 -13.26 24.71 -15.69
N GLN A 21 -13.18 24.87 -17.03
CA GLN A 21 -11.91 24.85 -17.79
C GLN A 21 -11.04 23.65 -17.42
N ALA A 22 -11.66 22.50 -17.12
CA ALA A 22 -10.95 21.30 -16.69
C ALA A 22 -10.07 20.76 -17.82
N SER A 23 -8.81 20.52 -17.52
CA SER A 23 -7.85 19.86 -18.44
C SER A 23 -7.85 18.34 -18.29
N LEU A 24 -8.37 17.85 -17.18
CA LEU A 24 -8.35 16.45 -16.79
C LEU A 24 -9.69 16.06 -16.14
N ILE A 25 -10.18 14.88 -16.48
CA ILE A 25 -11.33 14.23 -15.84
C ILE A 25 -10.84 12.99 -15.11
N ILE A 26 -11.18 12.85 -13.83
CA ILE A 26 -10.88 11.68 -13.01
C ILE A 26 -12.17 10.95 -12.74
N PHE A 27 -12.23 9.67 -13.11
CA PHE A 27 -13.36 8.80 -12.85
C PHE A 27 -13.07 7.93 -11.61
N ASP A 28 -13.91 8.08 -10.56
CA ASP A 28 -13.76 7.29 -9.32
C ASP A 28 -14.34 5.87 -9.51
N GLY A 29 -13.59 5.05 -10.22
CA GLY A 29 -13.92 3.67 -10.53
C GLY A 29 -12.97 3.13 -11.60
N GLU A 30 -13.16 1.87 -12.00
CA GLU A 30 -12.40 1.26 -13.07
C GLU A 30 -13.11 1.46 -14.41
N LEU A 31 -12.36 1.81 -15.44
CA LEU A 31 -12.84 1.94 -16.79
C LEU A 31 -12.23 0.87 -17.69
N THR A 32 -13.07 0.24 -18.51
CA THR A 32 -12.55 -0.57 -19.63
C THR A 32 -11.86 0.34 -20.64
N PRO A 33 -10.92 -0.18 -21.46
CA PRO A 33 -10.26 0.60 -22.50
C PRO A 33 -11.25 1.30 -23.45
N ALA A 34 -12.36 0.64 -23.78
CA ALA A 34 -13.38 1.19 -24.66
C ALA A 34 -14.15 2.36 -24.00
N GLN A 35 -14.46 2.26 -22.70
CA GLN A 35 -15.12 3.30 -21.95
C GLN A 35 -14.24 4.53 -21.78
N LEU A 36 -12.95 4.32 -21.43
CA LEU A 36 -11.98 5.39 -21.28
C LEU A 36 -11.80 6.17 -22.58
N ASN A 37 -11.63 5.48 -23.72
CA ASN A 37 -11.52 6.10 -25.02
C ASN A 37 -12.80 6.86 -25.39
N SER A 38 -13.97 6.27 -25.15
CA SER A 38 -15.27 6.91 -25.44
C SER A 38 -15.50 8.19 -24.62
N LEU A 39 -15.15 8.19 -23.35
CA LEU A 39 -15.22 9.40 -22.50
C LEU A 39 -14.25 10.47 -22.99
N SER A 40 -13.01 10.09 -23.31
CA SER A 40 -12.00 11.01 -23.80
C SER A 40 -12.37 11.62 -25.17
N GLU A 41 -12.98 10.82 -26.09
CA GLU A 41 -13.46 11.29 -27.38
C GLU A 41 -14.61 12.30 -27.26
N VAL A 42 -15.58 12.03 -26.38
CA VAL A 42 -16.76 12.89 -26.20
C VAL A 42 -16.39 14.19 -25.47
N THR A 43 -15.60 14.10 -24.43
CA THR A 43 -15.26 15.27 -23.62
C THR A 43 -14.09 16.09 -24.18
N GLU A 44 -13.38 15.57 -25.18
CA GLU A 44 -12.13 16.15 -25.72
C GLU A 44 -11.10 16.48 -24.63
N ARG A 45 -11.12 15.70 -23.53
CA ARG A 45 -10.24 15.86 -22.37
C ARG A 45 -9.47 14.58 -22.07
N LYS A 46 -8.36 14.73 -21.36
CA LYS A 46 -7.67 13.58 -20.79
C LYS A 46 -8.55 12.98 -19.70
N VAL A 47 -8.82 11.67 -19.78
CA VAL A 47 -9.57 10.94 -18.77
C VAL A 47 -8.63 9.95 -18.09
N LEU A 48 -8.65 9.93 -16.76
CA LEU A 48 -7.98 8.93 -15.94
C LEU A 48 -9.04 8.18 -15.14
N ASP A 49 -8.85 6.90 -14.98
CA ASP A 49 -9.61 6.14 -13.98
C ASP A 49 -8.87 6.11 -12.64
N ARG A 50 -9.55 5.59 -11.62
CA ARG A 50 -9.00 5.48 -10.27
C ARG A 50 -7.70 4.68 -10.23
N THR A 51 -7.63 3.57 -10.95
CA THR A 51 -6.44 2.70 -11.01
C THR A 51 -5.23 3.44 -11.58
N GLN A 52 -5.42 4.16 -12.68
CA GLN A 52 -4.33 4.94 -13.28
C GLN A 52 -3.85 6.07 -12.36
N LEU A 53 -4.78 6.76 -11.71
CA LEU A 53 -4.43 7.82 -10.74
C LEU A 53 -3.58 7.27 -9.59
N ILE A 54 -3.98 6.13 -9.02
CA ILE A 54 -3.23 5.48 -7.94
C ILE A 54 -1.83 5.06 -8.42
N LEU A 55 -1.72 4.46 -9.62
CA LEU A 55 -0.43 4.08 -10.21
C LEU A 55 0.49 5.29 -10.43
N ASP A 56 -0.07 6.44 -10.85
CA ASP A 56 0.69 7.67 -11.04
C ASP A 56 1.18 8.24 -9.70
N ILE A 57 0.36 8.20 -8.65
CA ILE A 57 0.78 8.58 -7.29
C ILE A 57 1.92 7.68 -6.81
N PHE A 58 1.81 6.37 -7.00
CA PHE A 58 2.85 5.43 -6.60
C PHE A 58 4.15 5.60 -7.37
N ALA A 59 4.08 5.91 -8.66
CA ALA A 59 5.26 6.19 -9.46
C ALA A 59 6.06 7.39 -8.92
N GLN A 60 5.37 8.38 -8.35
CA GLN A 60 6.01 9.54 -7.71
C GLN A 60 6.56 9.20 -6.31
N ARG A 61 6.00 8.21 -5.62
CA ARG A 61 6.35 7.85 -4.23
C ARG A 61 7.41 6.75 -4.13
N ALA A 62 7.55 5.91 -5.14
CA ALA A 62 8.52 4.83 -5.16
C ALA A 62 9.95 5.38 -5.08
N THR A 63 10.63 5.12 -3.98
CA THR A 63 12.02 5.54 -3.77
C THR A 63 12.99 4.42 -3.99
N THR A 64 12.66 3.21 -3.53
CA THR A 64 13.53 2.04 -3.67
C THR A 64 13.51 1.44 -5.08
N ARG A 65 14.54 0.67 -5.38
CA ARG A 65 14.59 -0.10 -6.64
C ARG A 65 13.43 -1.10 -6.73
N ALA A 66 13.09 -1.76 -5.63
CA ALA A 66 11.99 -2.73 -5.59
C ALA A 66 10.65 -2.04 -5.86
N GLY A 67 10.33 -0.95 -5.14
CA GLY A 67 9.10 -0.19 -5.33
C GLY A 67 8.97 0.36 -6.76
N LYS A 68 10.03 0.93 -7.33
CA LYS A 68 10.03 1.41 -8.72
C LYS A 68 9.73 0.30 -9.72
N LEU A 69 10.34 -0.88 -9.56
CA LEU A 69 10.09 -2.03 -10.42
C LEU A 69 8.66 -2.57 -10.28
N GLN A 70 8.13 -2.60 -9.06
CA GLN A 70 6.76 -3.04 -8.80
C GLN A 70 5.74 -2.11 -9.44
N VAL A 71 5.90 -0.80 -9.26
CA VAL A 71 5.02 0.20 -9.88
C VAL A 71 5.11 0.15 -11.40
N GLU A 72 6.33 0.05 -11.96
CA GLU A 72 6.52 -0.09 -13.42
C GLU A 72 5.80 -1.34 -13.94
N MET A 73 5.93 -2.47 -13.24
CA MET A 73 5.24 -3.70 -13.62
C MET A 73 3.72 -3.54 -13.63
N ALA A 74 3.16 -2.90 -12.59
CA ALA A 74 1.73 -2.63 -12.50
C ALA A 74 1.25 -1.70 -13.62
N GLN A 75 1.99 -0.62 -13.91
CA GLN A 75 1.69 0.29 -15.01
C GLN A 75 1.73 -0.43 -16.38
N LEU A 76 2.70 -1.30 -16.61
CA LEU A 76 2.80 -2.08 -17.83
C LEU A 76 1.63 -3.07 -17.98
N LYS A 77 1.25 -3.76 -16.89
CA LYS A 77 0.08 -4.65 -16.88
C LYS A 77 -1.23 -3.90 -17.13
N TYR A 78 -1.41 -2.75 -16.51
CA TYR A 78 -2.57 -1.88 -16.72
C TYR A 78 -2.63 -1.35 -18.16
N THR A 79 -1.50 -0.95 -18.73
CA THR A 79 -1.42 -0.34 -20.07
C THR A 79 -1.56 -1.38 -21.18
N GLN A 80 -1.04 -2.60 -20.99
CA GLN A 80 -1.00 -3.65 -22.02
C GLN A 80 -2.35 -3.92 -22.69
N PRO A 81 -3.49 -4.13 -21.99
CA PRO A 81 -4.80 -4.32 -22.61
C PRO A 81 -5.34 -3.03 -23.27
N ARG A 82 -4.83 -1.86 -22.88
CA ARG A 82 -5.30 -0.53 -23.33
C ARG A 82 -4.60 -0.02 -24.59
N LEU A 83 -3.59 -0.73 -25.09
CA LEU A 83 -2.89 -0.40 -26.33
C LEU A 83 -3.77 -0.58 -27.59
N VAL A 84 -4.83 -1.35 -27.53
CA VAL A 84 -5.68 -1.73 -28.70
C VAL A 84 -6.45 -0.55 -29.28
N GLY A 85 -6.60 0.56 -28.57
CA GLY A 85 -7.48 1.67 -28.98
C GLY A 85 -6.79 2.79 -29.78
N LYS A 86 -5.49 3.01 -29.59
CA LYS A 86 -4.80 4.17 -30.17
C LYS A 86 -4.54 4.11 -31.69
N ASN A 87 -4.51 2.91 -32.28
CA ASN A 87 -4.14 2.74 -33.69
C ASN A 87 -5.36 2.57 -34.63
N ARG A 88 -6.60 2.37 -34.13
CA ARG A 88 -7.78 2.20 -35.00
C ARG A 88 -8.08 3.40 -35.91
N ALA A 89 -7.71 4.60 -35.51
CA ALA A 89 -7.89 5.80 -36.33
C ALA A 89 -6.89 5.82 -37.52
N MET A 90 -5.68 5.33 -37.31
CA MET A 90 -4.63 5.24 -38.36
C MET A 90 -4.85 4.06 -39.27
N ASP A 91 -5.37 2.93 -38.78
CA ASP A 91 -5.69 1.74 -39.59
C ASP A 91 -6.85 1.98 -40.57
N ARG A 92 -7.78 2.89 -40.25
CA ARG A 92 -8.86 3.30 -41.16
C ARG A 92 -8.37 4.14 -42.35
N LEU A 93 -7.26 4.85 -42.20
CA LEU A 93 -6.68 5.70 -43.26
C LEU A 93 -5.82 4.91 -44.26
N MET A 94 -5.40 3.68 -43.91
CA MET A 94 -4.53 2.83 -44.72
C MET A 94 -5.19 1.51 -45.19
N GLY A 95 -6.50 1.38 -45.08
CA GLY A 95 -7.27 0.15 -45.43
C GLY A 95 -7.31 -0.16 -46.90
N GLY A 96 -6.31 -0.86 -47.42
CA GLY A 96 -6.38 -1.63 -48.66
C GLY A 96 -6.67 -3.10 -48.35
N ILE A 97 -7.56 -3.72 -49.10
CA ILE A 97 -7.93 -5.13 -49.01
C ILE A 97 -6.70 -6.02 -49.20
N GLY A 98 -6.23 -6.72 -48.15
CA GLY A 98 -5.28 -7.85 -48.26
C GLY A 98 -3.86 -7.66 -47.75
N GLY A 99 -3.50 -6.58 -47.02
CA GLY A 99 -2.16 -6.40 -46.49
C GLY A 99 -2.11 -6.44 -44.97
N ARG A 100 -1.15 -7.17 -44.39
CA ARG A 100 -0.70 -6.95 -43.00
C ARG A 100 -0.17 -5.52 -42.91
N GLY A 101 -1.01 -4.58 -42.44
CA GLY A 101 -0.65 -3.16 -42.36
C GLY A 101 0.47 -2.90 -41.34
N PRO A 102 1.31 -1.87 -41.54
CA PRO A 102 2.38 -1.49 -40.60
C PRO A 102 1.86 -1.17 -39.21
N GLY A 103 0.57 -0.93 -39.03
CA GLY A 103 -0.08 -0.73 -37.72
C GLY A 103 -0.21 -2.01 -36.91
N GLU A 104 -0.53 -3.14 -37.52
CA GLU A 104 -0.62 -4.45 -36.83
C GLU A 104 0.73 -4.89 -36.30
N THR A 105 1.78 -4.76 -37.12
CA THR A 105 3.16 -5.08 -36.70
C THR A 105 3.68 -4.18 -35.61
N LYS A 106 3.30 -2.91 -35.58
CA LYS A 106 3.69 -1.97 -34.50
C LYS A 106 3.03 -2.36 -33.20
N LEU A 107 1.73 -2.62 -33.18
CA LEU A 107 1.01 -3.04 -31.97
C LEU A 107 1.55 -4.35 -31.38
N GLU A 108 1.83 -5.30 -32.23
CA GLU A 108 2.40 -6.60 -31.83
C GLU A 108 3.83 -6.45 -31.29
N THR A 109 4.63 -5.60 -31.93
CA THR A 109 5.96 -5.25 -31.46
C THR A 109 5.92 -4.57 -30.09
N ASP A 110 5.01 -3.62 -29.86
CA ASP A 110 4.86 -2.93 -28.58
C ASP A 110 4.38 -3.90 -27.49
N ARG A 111 3.43 -4.79 -27.78
CA ARG A 111 2.99 -5.84 -26.87
C ARG A 111 4.10 -6.82 -26.51
N ARG A 112 4.95 -7.18 -27.48
CA ARG A 112 6.10 -8.04 -27.24
C ARG A 112 7.11 -7.37 -26.31
N ARG A 113 7.47 -6.12 -26.59
CA ARG A 113 8.37 -5.32 -25.73
C ARG A 113 7.87 -5.20 -24.30
N ILE A 114 6.56 -4.97 -24.11
CA ILE A 114 5.97 -4.91 -22.76
C ILE A 114 6.08 -6.27 -22.07
N ARG A 115 5.78 -7.38 -22.75
CA ARG A 115 5.91 -8.72 -22.16
C ARG A 115 7.35 -9.03 -21.76
N GLU A 116 8.32 -8.72 -22.64
CA GLU A 116 9.74 -8.88 -22.35
C GLU A 116 10.18 -8.03 -21.16
N ARG A 117 9.70 -6.78 -21.07
CA ARG A 117 9.99 -5.90 -19.93
C ARG A 117 9.40 -6.43 -18.62
N ILE A 118 8.14 -6.89 -18.64
CA ILE A 118 7.50 -7.52 -17.47
C ILE A 118 8.29 -8.75 -17.02
N ALA A 119 8.72 -9.62 -17.96
CA ALA A 119 9.50 -10.81 -17.63
C ALA A 119 10.86 -10.45 -16.98
N LYS A 120 11.53 -9.42 -17.49
CA LYS A 120 12.78 -8.91 -16.90
C LYS A 120 12.57 -8.36 -15.51
N ILE A 121 11.52 -7.55 -15.31
CA ILE A 121 11.17 -6.99 -13.99
C ILE A 121 10.88 -8.10 -12.99
N LYS A 122 10.09 -9.12 -13.37
CA LYS A 122 9.80 -10.28 -12.50
C LYS A 122 11.08 -10.93 -12.02
N LYS A 123 12.03 -11.22 -12.92
CA LYS A 123 13.32 -11.83 -12.57
C LYS A 123 14.12 -10.95 -11.58
N GLU A 124 14.13 -9.63 -11.78
CA GLU A 124 14.80 -8.72 -10.86
C GLU A 124 14.13 -8.70 -9.47
N LEU A 125 12.78 -8.68 -9.44
CA LEU A 125 12.00 -8.72 -8.19
C LEU A 125 12.20 -10.04 -7.44
N ASP A 126 12.26 -11.19 -8.14
CA ASP A 126 12.54 -12.49 -7.53
C ASP A 126 13.91 -12.51 -6.83
N GLY A 127 14.94 -11.92 -7.44
CA GLY A 127 16.24 -11.78 -6.80
C GLY A 127 16.20 -10.92 -5.53
N LEU A 128 15.47 -9.80 -5.56
CA LEU A 128 15.28 -8.95 -4.38
C LEU A 128 14.46 -9.65 -3.29
N ARG A 129 13.48 -10.47 -3.67
CA ARG A 129 12.69 -11.30 -2.74
C ARG A 129 13.57 -12.31 -2.00
N GLN A 130 14.45 -12.99 -2.70
CA GLN A 130 15.40 -13.94 -2.07
C GLN A 130 16.31 -13.25 -1.06
N GLN A 131 16.82 -12.05 -1.37
CA GLN A 131 17.64 -11.28 -0.43
C GLN A 131 16.86 -10.89 0.84
N ARG A 132 15.59 -10.46 0.68
CA ARG A 132 14.71 -10.16 1.84
C ARG A 132 14.42 -11.41 2.66
N ALA A 133 14.11 -12.54 2.02
CA ALA A 133 13.88 -13.82 2.72
C ALA A 133 15.11 -14.23 3.55
N PHE A 134 16.32 -14.07 3.03
CA PHE A 134 17.54 -14.32 3.78
C PHE A 134 17.69 -13.40 5.01
N THR A 135 17.36 -12.12 4.85
CA THR A 135 17.41 -11.15 5.96
C THR A 135 16.36 -11.48 7.03
N ARG A 136 15.15 -11.89 6.63
CA ARG A 136 14.08 -12.36 7.55
C ARG A 136 14.52 -13.60 8.32
N ALA A 137 15.05 -14.60 7.63
CA ALA A 137 15.56 -15.82 8.26
C ALA A 137 16.67 -15.54 9.28
N ARG A 138 17.53 -14.54 9.02
CA ARG A 138 18.56 -14.10 9.98
C ARG A 138 17.93 -13.42 11.20
N ARG A 139 16.90 -12.57 11.03
CA ARG A 139 16.16 -11.94 12.14
C ARG A 139 15.47 -12.99 13.01
N ALA A 140 14.77 -13.95 12.39
CA ALA A 140 14.11 -15.05 13.10
C ALA A 140 15.10 -15.88 13.94
N ARG A 141 16.30 -16.18 13.40
CA ARG A 141 17.35 -16.87 14.18
C ARG A 141 17.90 -16.07 15.37
N GLN A 142 17.72 -14.75 15.36
CA GLN A 142 18.13 -13.87 16.44
C GLN A 142 17.02 -13.68 17.49
N GLY A 143 15.86 -14.37 17.34
CA GLY A 143 14.73 -14.22 18.25
C GLY A 143 14.13 -12.81 18.29
N LEU A 144 14.34 -11.99 17.22
CA LEU A 144 13.83 -10.62 17.15
C LEU A 144 12.38 -10.65 16.61
N PRO A 145 11.37 -10.39 17.45
CA PRO A 145 9.99 -10.35 16.98
C PRO A 145 9.75 -9.15 16.06
N VAL A 146 8.72 -9.26 15.24
CA VAL A 146 8.32 -8.25 14.24
C VAL A 146 6.91 -7.77 14.56
N ALA A 147 6.74 -6.47 14.75
CA ALA A 147 5.43 -5.84 14.75
C ALA A 147 5.23 -5.04 13.46
N ALA A 148 4.10 -5.23 12.79
CA ALA A 148 3.79 -4.54 11.54
C ALA A 148 2.67 -3.53 11.73
N LEU A 149 2.89 -2.29 11.25
CA LEU A 149 1.88 -1.24 11.20
C LEU A 149 0.96 -1.48 10.01
N VAL A 150 -0.31 -1.71 10.26
CA VAL A 150 -1.35 -1.84 9.24
C VAL A 150 -2.41 -0.75 9.44
N GLY A 151 -3.14 -0.41 8.42
CA GLY A 151 -4.21 0.57 8.51
C GLY A 151 -4.42 1.33 7.22
N TYR A 152 -5.51 2.07 7.18
CA TYR A 152 -5.90 2.84 5.99
C TYR A 152 -4.86 3.91 5.63
N THR A 153 -4.88 4.40 4.39
CA THR A 153 -4.02 5.52 3.98
C THR A 153 -4.30 6.74 4.84
N ASN A 154 -3.24 7.46 5.21
CA ASN A 154 -3.31 8.65 6.06
C ASN A 154 -3.82 8.43 7.51
N ALA A 155 -3.84 7.19 8.00
CA ALA A 155 -4.16 6.91 9.41
C ALA A 155 -3.05 7.33 10.39
N GLY A 156 -1.87 7.72 9.89
CA GLY A 156 -0.74 8.18 10.70
C GLY A 156 0.28 7.10 11.06
N LYS A 157 0.36 6.00 10.26
CA LYS A 157 1.32 4.90 10.50
C LYS A 157 2.77 5.35 10.56
N SER A 158 3.24 6.10 9.56
CA SER A 158 4.62 6.58 9.51
C SER A 158 4.92 7.62 10.59
N THR A 159 3.93 8.42 10.99
CA THR A 159 4.03 9.33 12.13
C THR A 159 4.20 8.53 13.42
N LEU A 160 3.41 7.46 13.60
CA LEU A 160 3.51 6.57 14.74
C LEU A 160 4.86 5.83 14.79
N LEU A 161 5.35 5.33 13.65
CA LEU A 161 6.69 4.75 13.55
C LEU A 161 7.75 5.72 14.08
N ASN A 162 7.74 6.97 13.60
CA ASN A 162 8.68 8.00 14.03
C ASN A 162 8.56 8.31 15.52
N ALA A 163 7.32 8.43 16.02
CA ALA A 163 7.06 8.74 17.41
C ALA A 163 7.57 7.65 18.37
N LEU A 164 7.41 6.37 18.02
CA LEU A 164 7.87 5.23 18.80
C LEU A 164 9.38 5.02 18.72
N THR A 165 9.97 5.19 17.55
CA THR A 165 11.41 4.87 17.32
C THR A 165 12.33 6.08 17.44
N ARG A 166 11.78 7.28 17.72
CA ARG A 166 12.52 8.56 17.75
C ARG A 166 13.33 8.81 16.48
N SER A 167 12.82 8.35 15.34
CA SER A 167 13.45 8.49 14.03
C SER A 167 12.74 9.56 13.20
N GLU A 168 13.43 10.10 12.20
CA GLU A 168 12.88 11.07 11.24
C GLU A 168 12.65 10.38 9.89
N VAL A 169 11.60 9.60 9.77
CA VAL A 169 11.11 9.16 8.44
C VAL A 169 10.17 10.24 7.92
N LEU A 170 10.21 10.54 6.62
CA LEU A 170 9.29 11.48 5.99
C LEU A 170 7.83 11.04 6.23
N ALA A 171 7.23 11.61 7.28
CA ALA A 171 5.82 11.49 7.56
C ALA A 171 5.14 12.69 6.89
N GLU A 172 4.56 12.49 5.71
CA GLU A 172 3.79 13.52 5.03
C GLU A 172 2.30 13.24 5.24
N ASP A 173 1.51 14.29 5.46
CA ASP A 173 0.04 14.22 5.49
C ASP A 173 -0.50 14.08 4.05
N LYS A 174 -0.07 13.02 3.38
CA LYS A 174 -0.41 12.70 1.99
C LYS A 174 -0.77 11.23 1.85
N LEU A 175 -1.69 10.94 0.94
CA LEU A 175 -2.05 9.57 0.60
C LEU A 175 -0.81 8.81 0.12
N PHE A 176 -0.65 7.57 0.64
CA PHE A 176 0.46 6.68 0.28
C PHE A 176 1.84 7.28 0.53
N ALA A 177 2.03 7.92 1.68
CA ALA A 177 3.32 8.47 2.08
C ALA A 177 4.43 7.40 2.11
N THR A 178 4.09 6.18 2.53
CA THR A 178 4.98 5.01 2.52
C THR A 178 4.53 4.04 1.43
N LEU A 179 5.39 3.78 0.45
CA LEU A 179 5.21 2.73 -0.57
C LEU A 179 6.19 1.58 -0.32
N ASP A 180 7.39 1.89 0.08
CA ASP A 180 8.45 0.93 0.37
C ASP A 180 8.41 0.57 1.87
N PRO A 181 8.44 -0.72 2.25
CA PRO A 181 8.44 -1.10 3.65
C PRO A 181 9.68 -0.54 4.35
N THR A 182 9.43 0.18 5.43
CA THR A 182 10.50 0.74 6.27
C THR A 182 10.51 0.01 7.59
N THR A 183 11.65 -0.59 7.96
CA THR A 183 11.81 -1.29 9.23
C THR A 183 12.70 -0.51 10.18
N ARG A 184 12.34 -0.45 11.46
CA ARG A 184 13.11 0.19 12.54
C ARG A 184 13.14 -0.71 13.76
N ARG A 185 14.18 -0.60 14.57
CA ARG A 185 14.25 -1.27 15.87
C ARG A 185 13.58 -0.40 16.92
N LEU A 186 12.71 -1.00 17.69
CA LEU A 186 12.11 -0.43 18.88
C LEU A 186 12.72 -1.14 20.10
N ARG A 187 13.23 -0.36 21.08
CA ARG A 187 13.82 -0.86 22.31
C ARG A 187 12.93 -0.49 23.48
N PHE A 188 12.73 -1.46 24.34
CA PHE A 188 11.99 -1.32 25.58
C PHE A 188 12.94 -1.21 26.78
N PRO A 189 12.45 -0.67 27.93
CA PRO A 189 13.29 -0.53 29.12
C PRO A 189 13.87 -1.84 29.66
N GLU A 190 13.18 -2.96 29.48
CA GLU A 190 13.58 -4.30 29.95
C GLU A 190 14.54 -5.04 28.98
N GLU A 191 15.32 -4.29 28.23
CA GLU A 191 16.27 -4.79 27.21
C GLU A 191 15.61 -5.59 26.07
N HIS A 192 14.29 -5.60 25.97
CA HIS A 192 13.60 -6.19 24.86
C HIS A 192 13.73 -5.33 23.59
N GLU A 193 13.95 -5.99 22.47
CA GLU A 193 14.00 -5.33 21.15
C GLU A 193 13.01 -6.00 20.20
N LEU A 194 12.30 -5.21 19.40
CA LEU A 194 11.51 -5.71 18.26
C LEU A 194 11.83 -4.92 16.99
N VAL A 195 11.47 -5.49 15.87
CA VAL A 195 11.48 -4.79 14.57
C VAL A 195 10.08 -4.27 14.30
N LEU A 196 9.94 -2.95 14.19
CA LEU A 196 8.71 -2.30 13.78
C LEU A 196 8.76 -2.04 12.27
N ALA A 197 7.80 -2.60 11.52
CA ALA A 197 7.70 -2.46 10.07
C ALA A 197 6.54 -1.51 9.72
N ASP A 198 6.82 -0.42 8.99
CA ASP A 198 5.79 0.40 8.37
C ASP A 198 5.41 -0.21 7.02
N THR A 199 4.12 -0.29 6.76
CA THR A 199 3.59 -0.86 5.53
C THR A 199 2.83 0.17 4.71
N VAL A 200 2.56 -0.15 3.46
CA VAL A 200 1.71 0.68 2.59
C VAL A 200 0.33 0.84 3.21
N GLY A 201 -0.20 2.06 3.17
CA GLY A 201 -1.58 2.30 3.59
C GLY A 201 -2.58 1.58 2.70
N PHE A 202 -3.48 0.81 3.31
CA PHE A 202 -4.56 0.15 2.59
C PHE A 202 -5.56 1.16 2.05
N ILE A 203 -6.19 0.81 0.94
CA ILE A 203 -7.33 1.53 0.36
C ILE A 203 -8.44 0.54 0.02
N ARG A 204 -9.66 1.04 0.03
CA ARG A 204 -10.82 0.26 -0.42
C ARG A 204 -10.71 -0.06 -1.90
N ASN A 205 -11.10 -1.28 -2.29
CA ASN A 205 -11.07 -1.74 -3.69
C ASN A 205 -9.69 -1.54 -4.35
N LEU A 206 -8.67 -2.16 -3.75
CA LEU A 206 -7.33 -2.15 -4.32
C LEU A 206 -7.36 -2.88 -5.68
N PRO A 207 -6.95 -2.25 -6.79
CA PRO A 207 -6.88 -2.92 -8.08
C PRO A 207 -5.98 -4.15 -8.04
N LYS A 208 -6.36 -5.22 -8.75
CA LYS A 208 -5.60 -6.49 -8.76
C LYS A 208 -4.15 -6.31 -9.23
N GLU A 209 -3.93 -5.42 -10.18
CA GLU A 209 -2.60 -5.09 -10.69
C GLU A 209 -1.70 -4.50 -9.60
N LEU A 210 -2.29 -3.80 -8.64
CA LEU A 210 -1.59 -3.22 -7.49
C LEU A 210 -1.34 -4.25 -6.39
N THR A 211 -2.23 -5.20 -6.16
CA THR A 211 -2.03 -6.26 -5.16
C THR A 211 -0.72 -7.01 -5.43
N GLU A 212 -0.43 -7.33 -6.69
CA GLU A 212 0.86 -7.94 -7.05
C GLU A 212 2.05 -6.99 -6.85
N ALA A 213 1.85 -5.67 -7.05
CA ALA A 213 2.87 -4.67 -6.80
C ALA A 213 3.19 -4.51 -5.30
N PHE A 214 2.22 -4.78 -4.41
CA PHE A 214 2.40 -4.72 -2.96
C PHE A 214 2.95 -5.99 -2.34
N GLN A 215 3.18 -7.04 -3.12
CA GLN A 215 3.62 -8.34 -2.60
C GLN A 215 4.83 -8.23 -1.65
N ALA A 216 5.76 -7.30 -1.89
CA ALA A 216 6.90 -7.08 -1.00
C ALA A 216 6.51 -6.56 0.39
N THR A 217 5.46 -5.74 0.46
CA THR A 217 4.94 -5.19 1.72
C THR A 217 4.09 -6.23 2.44
N LEU A 218 3.35 -7.03 1.68
CA LEU A 218 2.55 -8.14 2.20
C LEU A 218 3.44 -9.23 2.82
N GLU A 219 4.61 -9.49 2.24
CA GLU A 219 5.61 -10.43 2.80
C GLU A 219 6.13 -10.02 4.20
N GLU A 220 6.20 -8.73 4.52
CA GLU A 220 6.57 -8.28 5.88
C GLU A 220 5.40 -8.47 6.86
N LEU A 221 4.14 -8.43 6.40
CA LEU A 221 2.96 -8.75 7.21
C LEU A 221 2.87 -10.23 7.54
N GLU A 222 3.15 -11.10 6.56
CA GLU A 222 3.17 -12.56 6.75
C GLU A 222 4.22 -13.01 7.80
N ALA A 223 5.26 -12.19 8.01
CA ALA A 223 6.32 -12.46 8.98
C ALA A 223 6.12 -11.72 10.31
N ALA A 224 4.98 -11.07 10.51
CA ALA A 224 4.72 -10.31 11.72
C ALA A 224 4.18 -11.20 12.85
N ASP A 225 4.73 -11.01 14.05
CA ASP A 225 4.27 -11.65 15.29
C ASP A 225 3.15 -10.83 15.94
N LEU A 226 3.00 -9.56 15.55
CA LEU A 226 1.97 -8.64 16.05
C LEU A 226 1.57 -7.64 14.95
N LEU A 227 0.27 -7.41 14.79
CA LEU A 227 -0.26 -6.36 13.93
C LEU A 227 -0.70 -5.14 14.77
N LEU A 228 -0.20 -3.97 14.42
CA LEU A 228 -0.61 -2.69 14.98
C LEU A 228 -1.57 -2.02 14.00
N HIS A 229 -2.87 -2.20 14.20
CA HIS A 229 -3.90 -1.65 13.32
C HIS A 229 -4.18 -0.20 13.68
N VAL A 230 -3.62 0.73 12.92
CA VAL A 230 -3.76 2.17 13.11
C VAL A 230 -4.96 2.69 12.32
N ALA A 231 -5.92 3.27 13.02
CA ALA A 231 -7.11 3.90 12.45
C ALA A 231 -7.17 5.39 12.82
N ASP A 232 -7.62 6.24 11.91
CA ASP A 232 -7.84 7.68 12.14
C ASP A 232 -9.16 7.88 12.88
N ALA A 233 -9.11 8.12 14.18
CA ALA A 233 -10.28 8.30 15.03
C ALA A 233 -11.15 9.50 14.63
N SER A 234 -10.57 10.51 13.97
CA SER A 234 -11.27 11.71 13.54
C SER A 234 -11.99 11.55 12.18
N HIS A 235 -11.82 10.41 11.51
CA HIS A 235 -12.39 10.22 10.18
C HIS A 235 -13.87 9.80 10.25
N PRO A 236 -14.79 10.44 9.50
CA PRO A 236 -16.23 10.13 9.55
C PRO A 236 -16.58 8.70 9.09
N GLU A 237 -15.72 8.06 8.30
CA GLU A 237 -15.88 6.67 7.85
C GLU A 237 -14.96 5.69 8.62
N LEU A 238 -14.64 5.97 9.89
CA LEU A 238 -13.74 5.15 10.72
C LEU A 238 -14.08 3.66 10.66
N ASP A 239 -15.34 3.30 10.91
CA ASP A 239 -15.77 1.89 10.93
C ASP A 239 -15.59 1.20 9.57
N ARG A 240 -15.87 1.94 8.49
CA ARG A 240 -15.68 1.42 7.13
C ARG A 240 -14.20 1.21 6.80
N GLN A 241 -13.34 2.09 7.32
CA GLN A 241 -11.89 1.93 7.14
C GLN A 241 -11.36 0.73 7.92
N ILE A 242 -11.80 0.55 9.17
CA ILE A 242 -11.44 -0.62 9.98
C ILE A 242 -11.91 -1.90 9.27
N ALA A 243 -13.18 -1.97 8.87
CA ALA A 243 -13.71 -3.14 8.18
C ALA A 243 -13.00 -3.44 6.83
N ALA A 244 -12.57 -2.40 6.11
CA ALA A 244 -11.82 -2.58 4.86
C ALA A 244 -10.44 -3.21 5.11
N VAL A 245 -9.75 -2.80 6.19
CA VAL A 245 -8.47 -3.39 6.61
C VAL A 245 -8.68 -4.83 7.07
N ASP A 246 -9.71 -5.09 7.87
CA ASP A 246 -10.06 -6.44 8.33
C ASP A 246 -10.32 -7.39 7.17
N GLY A 247 -11.04 -6.94 6.14
CA GLY A 247 -11.28 -7.70 4.92
C GLY A 247 -9.98 -8.06 4.19
N ILE A 248 -9.05 -7.12 4.08
CA ILE A 248 -7.75 -7.36 3.42
C ILE A 248 -6.91 -8.36 4.24
N LEU A 249 -6.88 -8.22 5.57
CA LEU A 249 -6.16 -9.15 6.44
C LEU A 249 -6.76 -10.56 6.39
N ALA A 250 -8.09 -10.66 6.26
CA ALA A 250 -8.79 -11.94 6.06
C ALA A 250 -8.42 -12.59 4.73
N ASP A 251 -8.41 -11.81 3.64
CA ASP A 251 -8.00 -12.29 2.30
C ASP A 251 -6.54 -12.78 2.27
N MET A 252 -5.72 -12.31 3.21
CA MET A 252 -4.32 -12.70 3.40
C MET A 252 -4.11 -13.83 4.43
N GLU A 253 -5.18 -14.37 5.01
CA GLU A 253 -5.13 -15.39 6.07
C GLU A 253 -4.35 -14.94 7.34
N LEU A 254 -4.36 -13.63 7.64
CA LEU A 254 -3.65 -13.03 8.78
C LEU A 254 -4.55 -12.81 10.02
N ASN A 255 -5.73 -13.42 10.06
CA ASN A 255 -6.69 -13.27 11.16
C ASN A 255 -6.19 -13.84 12.50
N GLU A 256 -5.31 -14.85 12.45
CA GLU A 256 -4.76 -15.50 13.63
C GLU A 256 -3.58 -14.74 14.26
N VAL A 257 -3.03 -13.76 13.54
CA VAL A 257 -1.93 -12.94 14.09
C VAL A 257 -2.50 -12.00 15.16
N PRO A 258 -1.91 -11.95 16.37
CA PRO A 258 -2.31 -11.03 17.42
C PRO A 258 -2.38 -9.60 16.90
N ARG A 259 -3.43 -8.85 17.30
CA ARG A 259 -3.67 -7.52 16.77
C ARG A 259 -4.07 -6.53 17.87
N ILE A 260 -3.47 -5.34 17.84
CA ILE A 260 -3.85 -4.20 18.67
C ILE A 260 -4.51 -3.15 17.78
N LEU A 261 -5.76 -2.79 18.04
CA LEU A 261 -6.43 -1.67 17.38
C LEU A 261 -6.03 -0.36 18.07
N ILE A 262 -5.54 0.59 17.26
CA ILE A 262 -5.04 1.88 17.72
C ILE A 262 -5.89 2.98 17.09
N LEU A 263 -6.58 3.75 17.92
CA LEU A 263 -7.34 4.93 17.53
C LEU A 263 -6.43 6.15 17.59
N ASN A 264 -5.81 6.46 16.44
CA ASN A 264 -4.87 7.58 16.34
C ASN A 264 -5.58 8.91 16.04
N LYS A 265 -4.86 10.02 16.15
CA LYS A 265 -5.36 11.40 16.01
C LYS A 265 -6.42 11.75 17.07
N TRP A 266 -6.28 11.18 18.25
CA TRP A 266 -7.19 11.38 19.37
C TRP A 266 -7.27 12.83 19.85
N ASP A 267 -6.21 13.60 19.60
CA ASP A 267 -6.11 15.04 19.85
C ASP A 267 -7.10 15.87 19.04
N ARG A 268 -7.59 15.36 17.92
CA ARG A 268 -8.52 16.05 17.01
C ARG A 268 -10.00 15.89 17.39
N LEU A 269 -10.29 15.08 18.40
CA LEU A 269 -11.66 14.77 18.84
C LEU A 269 -12.09 15.65 20.00
N GLU A 270 -13.38 16.01 19.98
CA GLU A 270 -14.08 16.59 21.13
C GLU A 270 -14.38 15.50 22.17
N ASP A 271 -14.58 15.88 23.44
CA ASP A 271 -14.73 14.94 24.53
C ASP A 271 -15.93 14.00 24.38
N GLU A 272 -17.05 14.52 23.86
CA GLU A 272 -18.26 13.71 23.59
C GLU A 272 -17.97 12.58 22.60
N MET A 273 -17.22 12.87 21.53
CA MET A 273 -16.85 11.86 20.54
C MET A 273 -15.85 10.85 21.12
N ARG A 274 -14.96 11.27 22.00
CA ARG A 274 -14.02 10.38 22.69
C ARG A 274 -14.75 9.34 23.53
N ASP A 275 -15.80 9.74 24.25
CA ASP A 275 -16.59 8.83 25.06
C ASP A 275 -17.38 7.83 24.19
N ILE A 276 -17.99 8.29 23.11
CA ILE A 276 -18.67 7.42 22.14
C ILE A 276 -17.71 6.36 21.56
N LEU A 277 -16.49 6.76 21.20
CA LEU A 277 -15.53 5.83 20.61
C LEU A 277 -14.95 4.85 21.64
N ARG A 278 -14.79 5.26 22.92
CA ARG A 278 -14.40 4.34 23.99
C ARG A 278 -15.44 3.27 24.24
N ASP A 279 -16.72 3.66 24.25
CA ASP A 279 -17.81 2.70 24.42
C ASP A 279 -17.94 1.75 23.22
N ARG A 280 -17.68 2.24 22.02
CA ARG A 280 -17.78 1.47 20.78
C ARG A 280 -16.60 0.50 20.57
N TRP A 281 -15.39 0.93 20.96
CA TRP A 281 -14.14 0.19 20.78
C TRP A 281 -13.39 0.09 22.12
N PRO A 282 -13.93 -0.64 23.13
CA PRO A 282 -13.37 -0.67 24.48
C PRO A 282 -11.95 -1.23 24.57
N ASP A 283 -11.59 -2.15 23.65
CA ASP A 283 -10.26 -2.77 23.60
C ASP A 283 -9.26 -1.98 22.76
N ALA A 284 -9.69 -0.89 22.11
CA ALA A 284 -8.80 -0.08 21.29
C ALA A 284 -8.00 0.91 22.12
N LEU A 285 -6.76 1.16 21.73
CA LEU A 285 -5.88 2.11 22.39
C LEU A 285 -5.98 3.50 21.76
N PRO A 286 -6.52 4.51 22.47
CA PRO A 286 -6.53 5.88 22.00
C PRO A 286 -5.13 6.49 22.12
N ILE A 287 -4.63 7.09 21.02
CA ILE A 287 -3.34 7.78 20.98
C ILE A 287 -3.38 9.03 20.11
N SER A 288 -2.40 9.89 20.30
CA SER A 288 -2.00 10.87 19.29
C SER A 288 -0.51 10.66 18.98
N ALA A 289 -0.23 10.20 17.76
CA ALA A 289 1.15 10.07 17.31
C ALA A 289 1.84 11.44 17.14
N GLU A 290 1.07 12.51 16.92
CA GLU A 290 1.54 13.88 16.75
C GLU A 290 1.92 14.51 18.10
N THR A 291 1.04 14.47 19.10
CA THR A 291 1.29 15.00 20.45
C THR A 291 2.06 14.04 21.35
N ARG A 292 2.19 12.77 20.94
CA ARG A 292 2.77 11.64 21.69
C ARG A 292 1.94 11.16 22.88
N ASP A 293 0.69 11.59 22.99
CA ASP A 293 -0.20 11.09 24.02
C ASP A 293 -0.54 9.62 23.79
N GLY A 294 -0.63 8.84 24.87
CA GLY A 294 -0.96 7.42 24.84
C GLY A 294 0.19 6.49 24.40
N LEU A 295 1.35 7.00 23.92
CA LEU A 295 2.44 6.17 23.41
C LEU A 295 3.05 5.27 24.49
N ASN A 296 3.12 5.71 25.74
CA ASN A 296 3.62 4.88 26.83
C ASN A 296 2.71 3.68 27.12
N ALA A 297 1.38 3.88 27.05
CA ALA A 297 0.40 2.80 27.19
C ALA A 297 0.51 1.82 26.02
N LEU A 298 0.65 2.33 24.80
CA LEU A 298 0.85 1.51 23.60
C LEU A 298 2.14 0.68 23.70
N SER A 299 3.26 1.28 24.12
CA SER A 299 4.54 0.57 24.29
C SER A 299 4.42 -0.58 25.26
N ARG A 300 3.78 -0.37 26.41
CA ARG A 300 3.52 -1.44 27.39
C ARG A 300 2.60 -2.54 26.83
N CYS A 301 1.57 -2.14 26.08
CA CYS A 301 0.65 -3.11 25.47
C CYS A 301 1.39 -3.97 24.44
N ILE A 302 2.24 -3.39 23.61
CA ILE A 302 3.10 -4.11 22.64
C ILE A 302 4.00 -5.10 23.40
N GLU A 303 4.71 -4.63 24.43
CA GLU A 303 5.64 -5.43 25.22
C GLU A 303 4.95 -6.63 25.89
N ASN A 304 3.73 -6.45 26.41
CA ASN A 304 2.96 -7.50 27.06
C ASN A 304 2.31 -8.50 26.05
N THR A 305 2.06 -8.10 24.82
CA THR A 305 1.39 -8.94 23.82
C THR A 305 2.38 -9.85 23.09
N ILE A 306 3.62 -9.43 22.94
CA ILE A 306 4.66 -10.19 22.26
C ILE A 306 5.21 -11.29 23.18
N HIS A 307 5.31 -12.49 22.66
CA HIS A 307 6.02 -13.59 23.33
C HIS A 307 7.54 -13.44 23.11
N TRP A 308 8.22 -12.97 24.14
CA TRP A 308 9.69 -12.86 24.11
C TRP A 308 10.32 -14.25 24.30
N GLU A 309 11.15 -14.69 23.35
CA GLU A 309 11.99 -15.87 23.58
C GLU A 309 12.94 -15.54 24.76
N THR A 310 12.78 -16.24 25.87
CA THR A 310 13.70 -16.13 26.99
C THR A 310 15.04 -16.65 26.50
N THR A 311 16.02 -15.77 26.33
CA THR A 311 17.40 -16.18 26.10
C THR A 311 17.81 -16.96 27.32
N ALA A 312 17.83 -18.30 27.23
CA ALA A 312 18.35 -19.13 28.30
C ALA A 312 19.80 -18.67 28.53
N ASN A 313 20.06 -18.07 29.69
CA ASN A 313 21.43 -17.82 30.15
C ASN A 313 22.09 -19.19 30.22
N ILE A 314 22.90 -19.53 29.22
CA ILE A 314 23.79 -20.67 29.30
C ILE A 314 24.87 -20.24 30.29
N GLU A 315 24.66 -20.52 31.57
CA GLU A 315 25.72 -20.53 32.54
C GLU A 315 26.72 -21.63 32.09
N ILE A 316 27.80 -21.19 31.49
CA ILE A 316 28.94 -22.09 31.22
C ILE A 316 29.57 -22.43 32.57
N THR A 317 28.98 -23.39 33.27
CA THR A 317 29.60 -24.04 34.45
C THR A 317 30.62 -25.07 33.95
N GLY A 318 31.77 -24.58 33.42
CA GLY A 318 32.89 -25.40 33.07
C GLY A 318 34.18 -24.77 33.66
N PRO A 319 35.14 -25.58 34.19
CA PRO A 319 36.39 -25.02 34.68
C PRO A 319 37.15 -24.39 33.53
N MET A 320 37.61 -23.13 33.74
CA MET A 320 38.47 -22.46 32.77
C MET A 320 39.66 -23.34 32.40
N PRO A 321 40.00 -23.48 31.11
CA PRO A 321 41.25 -24.13 30.73
C PRO A 321 42.43 -23.29 31.25
N LYS A 322 43.32 -23.94 32.02
CA LYS A 322 44.57 -23.32 32.44
C LYS A 322 45.41 -23.01 31.18
N VAL A 323 45.66 -21.74 30.94
CA VAL A 323 46.64 -21.29 29.95
C VAL A 323 48.01 -21.54 30.55
N TYR A 324 48.78 -22.42 29.91
CA TYR A 324 50.20 -22.59 30.15
C TYR A 324 51.00 -21.71 29.23
#